data_aeb5ee30b1bff12361bc3a5eff612095
#
_entry.id   aeb5ee30b1bff12361bc3a5eff612095
#
_cell.length_a   1.000
_cell.length_b   1.000
_cell.length_c   1.000
_cell.angle_alpha   90.00
_cell.angle_beta   90.00
_cell.angle_gamma   90.00
#
_symmetry.space_group_name_H-M   'P 1'
#
loop_
_entity.id
_entity.type
_entity.pdbx_description
1 polymer ?
#
loop_
_entity_poly.entity_id
_entity_poly.type
_entity_poly.pdbx_seq_one_letter_code
_entity_poly.pdbx_strand_id
1 'polypeptide(L)'
;MKELLYLKDDQLKDLIEKLFVSYRETFSDSKKILDRYSIGLAHHKVIHLLSMYEGISISELLKRLKVTKQSLNRVLKDLIKLEVIIFKKDDQDTRVKHVFLNDKGKKIFNEIFNIQKKRIYNALLNSSSEEVINFDNVLSKIING
;
A
#
# COMPACT_ATOMS: atom_id res chain seq x y z
N MET A 1 -14.68 -22.20 30.37
CA MET A 1 -13.73 -21.15 30.02
C MET A 1 -14.46 -19.81 29.86
N LYS A 2 -13.98 -18.77 30.53
CA LYS A 2 -14.59 -17.43 30.38
C LYS A 2 -14.30 -16.93 28.96
N GLU A 3 -15.34 -16.66 28.18
CA GLU A 3 -15.19 -16.08 26.86
C GLU A 3 -14.66 -14.65 26.98
N LEU A 4 -13.58 -14.36 26.23
CA LEU A 4 -12.97 -13.04 26.22
C LEU A 4 -13.88 -12.07 25.46
N LEU A 5 -14.16 -10.91 26.06
CA LEU A 5 -15.11 -9.93 25.50
C LEU A 5 -14.79 -9.53 24.06
N TYR A 6 -13.51 -9.35 23.75
CA TYR A 6 -13.07 -8.96 22.40
C TYR A 6 -13.23 -10.06 21.35
N LEU A 7 -13.55 -11.30 21.74
CA LEU A 7 -13.82 -12.40 20.82
C LEU A 7 -15.30 -12.59 20.54
N LYS A 8 -16.17 -11.78 21.16
CA LYS A 8 -17.61 -11.84 20.89
C LYS A 8 -17.92 -11.28 19.51
N ASP A 9 -18.95 -11.81 18.87
CA ASP A 9 -19.31 -11.47 17.49
C ASP A 9 -19.47 -9.96 17.26
N ASP A 10 -20.11 -9.25 18.17
CA ASP A 10 -20.28 -7.80 18.03
C ASP A 10 -18.95 -7.04 18.05
N GLN A 11 -18.00 -7.51 18.87
CA GLN A 11 -16.67 -6.90 18.94
C GLN A 11 -15.84 -7.24 17.70
N LEU A 12 -15.99 -8.44 17.18
CA LEU A 12 -15.31 -8.83 15.93
C LEU A 12 -15.84 -8.04 14.74
N LYS A 13 -17.17 -7.85 14.67
CA LYS A 13 -17.79 -7.00 13.64
C LYS A 13 -17.29 -5.56 13.71
N ASP A 14 -17.19 -5.01 14.92
CA ASP A 14 -16.68 -3.65 15.14
C ASP A 14 -15.23 -3.53 14.66
N LEU A 15 -14.38 -4.50 14.98
CA LEU A 15 -12.99 -4.50 14.55
C LEU A 15 -12.86 -4.57 13.02
N ILE A 16 -13.67 -5.42 12.39
CA ILE A 16 -13.70 -5.53 10.92
C ILE A 16 -14.09 -4.20 10.29
N GLU A 17 -15.10 -3.52 10.84
CA GLU A 17 -15.49 -2.20 10.36
C GLU A 17 -14.35 -1.19 10.52
N LYS A 18 -13.69 -1.17 11.68
CA LYS A 18 -12.55 -0.26 11.90
C LYS A 18 -11.40 -0.51 10.91
N LEU A 19 -11.16 -1.76 10.54
CA LEU A 19 -10.13 -2.10 9.56
C LEU A 19 -10.46 -1.50 8.18
N PHE A 20 -11.68 -1.70 7.66
CA PHE A 20 -11.96 -1.13 6.35
C PHE A 20 -12.15 0.38 6.38
N VAL A 21 -12.65 0.96 7.48
CA VAL A 21 -12.74 2.42 7.62
C VAL A 21 -11.35 3.04 7.70
N SER A 22 -10.43 2.47 8.50
CA SER A 22 -9.06 2.98 8.57
C SER A 22 -8.34 2.89 7.23
N TYR A 23 -8.53 1.81 6.50
CA TYR A 23 -8.02 1.65 5.13
C TYR A 23 -8.56 2.74 4.20
N ARG A 24 -9.89 2.90 4.18
CA ARG A 24 -10.56 3.91 3.34
C ARG A 24 -10.03 5.31 3.62
N GLU A 25 -9.99 5.72 4.89
CA GLU A 25 -9.55 7.05 5.28
C GLU A 25 -8.06 7.27 4.94
N THR A 26 -7.23 6.29 5.21
CA THR A 26 -5.79 6.36 4.94
C THR A 26 -5.50 6.58 3.46
N PHE A 27 -6.23 5.89 2.57
CA PHE A 27 -6.03 6.03 1.14
C PHE A 27 -6.79 7.19 0.50
N SER A 28 -7.85 7.70 1.15
CA SER A 28 -8.59 8.86 0.63
C SER A 28 -7.86 10.19 0.86
N ASP A 29 -6.98 10.26 1.85
CA ASP A 29 -6.26 11.49 2.18
C ASP A 29 -5.44 12.05 1.01
N SER A 30 -4.95 11.18 0.12
CA SER A 30 -4.13 11.57 -1.03
C SER A 30 -4.92 11.76 -2.33
N LYS A 31 -6.25 11.65 -2.29
CA LYS A 31 -7.10 11.66 -3.49
C LYS A 31 -6.89 12.90 -4.36
N LYS A 32 -6.77 14.08 -3.76
CA LYS A 32 -6.56 15.32 -4.52
C LYS A 32 -5.28 15.31 -5.34
N ILE A 33 -4.21 14.72 -4.79
CA ILE A 33 -2.93 14.60 -5.51
C ILE A 33 -3.09 13.60 -6.65
N LEU A 34 -3.69 12.44 -6.39
CA LEU A 34 -3.92 11.44 -7.42
C LEU A 34 -4.75 12.01 -8.58
N ASP A 35 -5.80 12.76 -8.25
CA ASP A 35 -6.65 13.40 -9.27
C ASP A 35 -5.87 14.38 -10.16
N ARG A 36 -4.90 15.12 -9.60
CA ARG A 36 -4.05 16.01 -10.40
C ARG A 36 -3.24 15.27 -11.46
N TYR A 37 -2.86 14.05 -11.18
CA TYR A 37 -2.09 13.20 -12.12
C TYR A 37 -2.99 12.27 -12.94
N SER A 38 -4.32 12.39 -12.78
CA SER A 38 -5.30 11.51 -13.45
C SER A 38 -5.08 10.03 -13.18
N ILE A 39 -4.71 9.69 -11.95
CA ILE A 39 -4.53 8.31 -11.50
C ILE A 39 -5.41 8.03 -10.29
N GLY A 40 -5.59 6.76 -9.97
CA GLY A 40 -6.46 6.31 -8.90
C GLY A 40 -5.79 5.43 -7.87
N LEU A 41 -6.61 4.76 -7.06
CA LEU A 41 -6.15 3.92 -5.95
C LEU A 41 -5.25 2.77 -6.42
N ALA A 42 -5.58 2.13 -7.53
CA ALA A 42 -4.78 1.02 -8.05
C ALA A 42 -3.34 1.48 -8.40
N HIS A 43 -3.21 2.66 -8.99
CA HIS A 43 -1.92 3.27 -9.29
C HIS A 43 -1.17 3.62 -8.01
N HIS A 44 -1.86 4.19 -7.03
CA HIS A 44 -1.27 4.55 -5.74
C HIS A 44 -0.67 3.32 -5.04
N LYS A 45 -1.38 2.19 -5.04
CA LYS A 45 -0.89 0.96 -4.42
C LYS A 45 0.40 0.46 -5.08
N VAL A 46 0.46 0.52 -6.40
CA VAL A 46 1.68 0.13 -7.14
C VAL A 46 2.82 1.08 -6.81
N ILE A 47 2.59 2.38 -6.87
CA ILE A 47 3.62 3.39 -6.54
C ILE A 47 4.14 3.18 -5.11
N HIS A 48 3.25 2.90 -4.16
CA HIS A 48 3.63 2.61 -2.78
C HIS A 48 4.58 1.42 -2.69
N LEU A 49 4.24 0.31 -3.35
CA LEU A 49 5.09 -0.88 -3.34
C LEU A 49 6.43 -0.64 -4.02
N LEU A 50 6.45 0.15 -5.11
CA LEU A 50 7.70 0.51 -5.78
C LEU A 50 8.60 1.38 -4.90
N SER A 51 8.01 2.20 -4.04
CA SER A 51 8.78 2.99 -3.08
C SER A 51 9.37 2.14 -1.96
N MET A 52 8.65 1.09 -1.55
CA MET A 52 9.08 0.17 -0.49
C MET A 52 10.08 -0.87 -0.97
N TYR A 53 9.93 -1.36 -2.19
CA TYR A 53 10.68 -2.48 -2.73
C TYR A 53 11.31 -2.09 -4.06
N GLU A 54 12.40 -1.33 -4.00
CA GLU A 54 13.10 -0.86 -5.18
C GLU A 54 13.59 -2.04 -6.02
N GLY A 55 13.20 -2.07 -7.29
CA GLY A 55 13.56 -3.17 -8.20
C GLY A 55 12.71 -4.42 -8.05
N ILE A 56 11.53 -4.30 -7.46
CA ILE A 56 10.59 -5.43 -7.35
C ILE A 56 10.23 -5.97 -8.74
N SER A 57 10.13 -7.29 -8.88
CA SER A 57 9.72 -7.92 -10.12
C SER A 57 8.20 -7.79 -10.33
N ILE A 58 7.75 -7.88 -11.58
CA ILE A 58 6.32 -7.88 -11.91
C ILE A 58 5.63 -9.07 -11.22
N SER A 59 6.27 -10.21 -11.18
CA SER A 59 5.77 -11.41 -10.50
C SER A 59 5.52 -11.17 -9.01
N GLU A 60 6.45 -10.49 -8.35
CA GLU A 60 6.31 -10.17 -6.92
C GLU A 60 5.23 -9.11 -6.69
N LEU A 61 5.08 -8.13 -7.59
CA LEU A 61 3.97 -7.18 -7.54
C LEU A 61 2.61 -7.87 -7.60
N LEU A 62 2.46 -8.83 -8.51
CA LEU A 62 1.22 -9.61 -8.62
C LEU A 62 0.91 -10.35 -7.32
N LYS A 63 1.92 -10.96 -6.73
CA LYS A 63 1.80 -11.70 -5.47
C LYS A 63 1.32 -10.80 -4.33
N ARG A 64 1.92 -9.63 -4.19
CA ARG A 64 1.59 -8.71 -3.10
C ARG A 64 0.23 -8.04 -3.29
N LEU A 65 -0.11 -7.69 -4.52
CA LEU A 65 -1.37 -7.01 -4.84
C LEU A 65 -2.56 -7.96 -4.91
N LYS A 66 -2.30 -9.24 -5.24
CA LYS A 66 -3.35 -10.25 -5.47
C LYS A 66 -4.38 -9.78 -6.48
N VAL A 67 -3.91 -9.19 -7.57
CA VAL A 67 -4.74 -8.73 -8.69
C VAL A 67 -4.43 -9.56 -9.94
N THR A 68 -5.25 -9.41 -10.98
CA THR A 68 -5.01 -10.10 -12.24
C THR A 68 -3.83 -9.46 -12.97
N LYS A 69 -3.15 -10.27 -13.79
CA LYS A 69 -2.06 -9.80 -14.65
C LYS A 69 -2.54 -8.67 -15.59
N GLN A 70 -3.76 -8.79 -16.11
CA GLN A 70 -4.37 -7.76 -16.96
C GLN A 70 -4.55 -6.44 -16.24
N SER A 71 -5.07 -6.47 -14.99
CA SER A 71 -5.25 -5.27 -14.17
C SER A 71 -3.92 -4.58 -13.88
N LEU A 72 -2.89 -5.34 -13.51
CA LEU A 72 -1.56 -4.79 -13.24
C LEU A 72 -0.95 -4.20 -14.53
N ASN A 73 -1.05 -4.90 -15.66
CA ASN A 73 -0.52 -4.40 -16.93
C ASN A 73 -1.14 -3.07 -17.32
N ARG A 74 -2.44 -2.88 -17.09
CA ARG A 74 -3.14 -1.62 -17.34
C ARG A 74 -2.58 -0.49 -16.48
N VAL A 75 -2.39 -0.74 -15.20
CA VAL A 75 -1.81 0.23 -14.27
C VAL A 75 -0.39 0.59 -14.69
N LEU A 76 0.44 -0.40 -15.02
CA LEU A 76 1.82 -0.18 -15.44
C LEU A 76 1.89 0.63 -16.74
N LYS A 77 0.99 0.38 -17.70
CA LYS A 77 0.91 1.19 -18.93
C LYS A 77 0.61 2.66 -18.64
N ASP A 78 -0.32 2.92 -17.72
CA ASP A 78 -0.65 4.29 -17.31
C ASP A 78 0.55 4.97 -16.65
N LEU A 79 1.28 4.25 -15.81
CA LEU A 79 2.47 4.78 -15.14
C LEU A 79 3.64 5.03 -16.12
N ILE A 80 3.76 4.22 -17.16
CA ILE A 80 4.71 4.46 -18.26
C ILE A 80 4.35 5.75 -19.00
N LYS A 81 3.07 5.93 -19.35
CA LYS A 81 2.60 7.14 -20.02
C LYS A 81 2.83 8.40 -19.17
N LEU A 82 2.67 8.26 -17.86
CA LEU A 82 2.94 9.35 -16.93
C LEU A 82 4.44 9.60 -16.73
N GLU A 83 5.28 8.71 -17.25
CA GLU A 83 6.74 8.77 -17.18
C GLU A 83 7.28 8.75 -15.74
N VAL A 84 6.72 7.88 -14.90
CA VAL A 84 7.10 7.78 -13.49
C VAL A 84 7.80 6.48 -13.11
N ILE A 85 7.80 5.49 -14.03
CA ILE A 85 8.46 4.20 -13.81
C ILE A 85 9.40 3.86 -14.94
N ILE A 86 10.39 3.00 -14.65
CA ILE A 86 11.28 2.40 -15.61
C ILE A 86 11.34 0.88 -15.38
N PHE A 87 11.60 0.13 -16.43
CA PHE A 87 11.81 -1.31 -16.38
C PHE A 87 13.28 -1.64 -16.64
N LYS A 88 13.77 -2.65 -15.94
CA LYS A 88 15.07 -3.26 -16.21
C LYS A 88 14.91 -4.76 -16.28
N LYS A 89 15.52 -5.39 -17.29
CA LYS A 89 15.57 -6.84 -17.38
C LYS A 89 16.52 -7.38 -16.31
N ASP A 90 16.20 -8.55 -15.76
CA ASP A 90 17.09 -9.24 -14.84
C ASP A 90 18.37 -9.66 -15.60
N ASP A 91 19.52 -9.56 -14.91
CA ASP A 91 20.83 -9.86 -15.53
C ASP A 91 20.97 -11.34 -15.89
N GLN A 92 20.33 -12.22 -15.14
CA GLN A 92 20.45 -13.67 -15.32
C GLN A 92 19.28 -14.28 -16.11
N ASP A 93 18.08 -13.75 -15.97
CA ASP A 93 16.89 -14.23 -16.67
C ASP A 93 16.15 -13.05 -17.32
N THR A 94 16.33 -12.89 -18.63
CA THR A 94 15.75 -11.79 -19.42
C THR A 94 14.22 -11.81 -19.47
N ARG A 95 13.57 -12.90 -19.05
CA ARG A 95 12.11 -12.98 -18.94
C ARG A 95 11.58 -12.25 -17.71
N VAL A 96 12.45 -12.00 -16.71
CA VAL A 96 12.11 -11.30 -15.49
C VAL A 96 12.36 -9.81 -15.68
N LYS A 97 11.35 -9.00 -15.36
CA LYS A 97 11.44 -7.53 -15.41
C LYS A 97 11.34 -6.97 -14.01
N HIS A 98 12.23 -6.05 -13.70
CA HIS A 98 12.24 -5.29 -12.47
C HIS A 98 11.69 -3.89 -12.72
N VAL A 99 10.90 -3.38 -11.79
CA VAL A 99 10.24 -2.08 -11.92
C VAL A 99 10.80 -1.12 -10.89
N PHE A 100 11.06 0.12 -11.32
CA PHE A 100 11.61 1.17 -10.48
C PHE A 100 10.83 2.46 -10.66
N LEU A 101 10.69 3.23 -9.59
CA LEU A 101 10.31 4.64 -9.73
C LEU A 101 11.50 5.42 -10.25
N ASN A 102 11.27 6.27 -11.24
CA ASN A 102 12.28 7.27 -11.64
C ASN A 102 12.18 8.50 -10.72
N ASP A 103 12.95 9.56 -10.98
CA ASP A 103 12.96 10.75 -10.14
C ASP A 103 11.60 11.43 -10.06
N LYS A 104 10.88 11.52 -11.17
CA LYS A 104 9.51 12.05 -11.20
C LYS A 104 8.55 11.19 -10.36
N GLY A 105 8.68 9.86 -10.46
CA GLY A 105 7.89 8.92 -9.67
C GLY A 105 8.14 9.06 -8.17
N LYS A 106 9.39 9.21 -7.79
CA LYS A 106 9.78 9.44 -6.38
C LYS A 106 9.21 10.76 -5.86
N LYS A 107 9.21 11.80 -6.69
CA LYS A 107 8.64 13.10 -6.33
C LYS A 107 7.13 12.99 -6.09
N ILE A 108 6.41 12.33 -6.99
CA ILE A 108 4.97 12.11 -6.87
C ILE A 108 4.67 11.28 -5.61
N PHE A 109 5.42 10.21 -5.38
CA PHE A 109 5.27 9.41 -4.17
C PHE A 109 5.45 10.25 -2.91
N ASN A 110 6.46 11.11 -2.87
CA ASN A 110 6.71 11.97 -1.71
C ASN A 110 5.56 12.94 -1.46
N GLU A 111 4.97 13.51 -2.51
CA GLU A 111 3.78 14.36 -2.38
C GLU A 111 2.60 13.59 -1.76
N ILE A 112 2.34 12.38 -2.26
CA ILE A 112 1.30 11.49 -1.75
C ILE A 112 1.57 11.13 -0.29
N PHE A 113 2.77 10.66 -0.02
CA PHE A 113 3.16 10.19 1.31
C PHE A 113 3.13 11.29 2.36
N ASN A 114 3.58 12.51 2.02
CA ASN A 114 3.59 13.63 2.94
C ASN A 114 2.20 13.99 3.48
N ILE A 115 1.15 13.77 2.69
CA ILE A 115 -0.23 13.97 3.14
C ILE A 115 -0.74 12.73 3.88
N GLN A 116 -0.55 11.55 3.30
CA GLN A 116 -1.06 10.29 3.84
C GLN A 116 -0.47 9.97 5.22
N LYS A 117 0.82 10.22 5.41
CA LYS A 117 1.50 9.89 6.66
C LYS A 117 0.97 10.66 7.87
N LYS A 118 0.38 11.86 7.67
CA LYS A 118 -0.07 12.71 8.78
C LYS A 118 -1.09 12.01 9.67
N ARG A 119 -2.04 11.30 9.06
CA ARG A 119 -3.07 10.54 9.80
C ARG A 119 -2.44 9.48 10.68
N ILE A 120 -1.58 8.68 10.11
CA ILE A 120 -0.92 7.57 10.83
C ILE A 120 0.06 8.12 11.87
N TYR A 121 0.87 9.11 11.50
CA TYR A 121 1.82 9.75 12.40
C TYR A 121 1.12 10.29 13.66
N ASN A 122 0.02 11.04 13.47
CA ASN A 122 -0.73 11.61 14.60
C ASN A 122 -1.34 10.53 15.49
N ALA A 123 -1.88 9.46 14.89
CA ALA A 123 -2.42 8.35 15.67
C ALA A 123 -1.34 7.69 16.53
N LEU A 124 -0.18 7.40 15.92
CA LEU A 124 0.92 6.76 16.64
C LEU A 124 1.54 7.69 17.70
N LEU A 125 1.62 8.98 17.41
CA LEU A 125 2.14 9.98 18.36
C LEU A 125 1.27 10.06 19.62
N ASN A 126 -0.04 9.86 19.49
CA ASN A 126 -1.00 9.87 20.58
C ASN A 126 -1.21 8.50 21.22
N SER A 127 -0.35 7.54 20.92
CA SER A 127 -0.38 6.19 21.47
C SER A 127 0.93 5.91 22.22
N SER A 128 0.87 5.00 23.19
CA SER A 128 2.09 4.56 23.87
C SER A 128 2.92 3.65 22.96
N SER A 129 4.21 3.53 23.24
CA SER A 129 5.09 2.61 22.52
C SER A 129 4.59 1.16 22.58
N GLU A 130 4.07 0.75 23.75
CA GLU A 130 3.51 -0.59 23.94
C GLU A 130 2.29 -0.82 23.05
N GLU A 131 1.37 0.15 23.00
CA GLU A 131 0.19 0.08 22.12
C GLU A 131 0.59 -0.06 20.64
N VAL A 132 1.60 0.70 20.19
CA VAL A 132 2.07 0.66 18.81
C VAL A 132 2.67 -0.71 18.47
N ILE A 133 3.53 -1.24 19.34
CA ILE A 133 4.15 -2.56 19.15
C ILE A 133 3.08 -3.65 19.10
N ASN A 134 2.13 -3.61 20.05
CA ASN A 134 1.07 -4.61 20.14
C ASN A 134 0.12 -4.54 18.95
N PHE A 135 -0.20 -3.34 18.47
CA PHE A 135 -1.01 -3.13 17.28
C PHE A 135 -0.33 -3.73 16.04
N ASP A 136 0.96 -3.47 15.83
CA ASP A 136 1.73 -4.03 14.72
C ASP A 136 1.72 -5.56 14.76
N ASN A 137 1.92 -6.14 15.93
CA ASN A 137 1.89 -7.58 16.12
C ASN A 137 0.54 -8.19 15.75
N VAL A 138 -0.56 -7.54 16.15
CA VAL A 138 -1.92 -8.01 15.82
C VAL A 138 -2.19 -7.90 14.34
N LEU A 139 -1.82 -6.78 13.69
CA LEU A 139 -1.95 -6.62 12.24
C LEU A 139 -1.20 -7.72 11.49
N SER A 140 0.02 -8.04 11.90
CA SER A 140 0.82 -9.10 11.28
C SER A 140 0.13 -10.46 11.38
N LYS A 141 -0.49 -10.75 12.51
CA LYS A 141 -1.27 -12.00 12.69
C LYS A 141 -2.49 -12.05 11.78
N ILE A 142 -3.18 -10.92 11.59
CA ILE A 142 -4.33 -10.83 10.69
C ILE A 142 -3.87 -11.07 9.25
N ILE A 143 -2.76 -10.44 8.84
CA ILE A 143 -2.22 -10.57 7.48
C ILE A 143 -1.80 -12.01 7.19
N ASN A 144 -1.19 -12.69 8.14
CA ASN A 144 -0.69 -14.06 7.97
C ASN A 144 -1.78 -15.12 8.15
N GLY A 145 -2.96 -14.72 8.57
CA GLY A 145 -4.17 -15.54 8.63
C GLY A 145 -4.17 -16.73 9.48
#